data_b3fe06f8c84cf0910931c6be9b2e8776
#
_entry.id   b3fe06f8c84cf0910931c6be9b2e8776
#
_cell.length_a   1.000
_cell.length_b   1.000
_cell.length_c   1.000
_cell.angle_alpha   90.00
_cell.angle_beta   90.00
_cell.angle_gamma   90.00
#
_symmetry.space_group_name_H-M   'P 1'
#
loop_
_entity.id
_entity.type
_entity.pdbx_description
1 polymer ?
#
loop_
_entity_poly.entity_id
_entity_poly.type
_entity_poly.pdbx_seq_one_letter_code
_entity_poly.pdbx_strand_id
1 'polypeptide(L)'
;SLYQKIRNIQLRILPDDALLAIEVSKYDQKVVLEALHNCIAHQDYTRNGRILVVEMLDRLIFENEGSFYEGQPNDYIAGNKTPRKYRNPFLVQAMTELNMIDTMGYGIYEMHLGQARRYFPLPDYDLSDNSSVKMTIYGSVVDPAYSRLLIQKTDLSWEDILLLDRVQKNYLYQMML
;
A
#
# COMPACT_ATOMS: atom_id res chain seq x y z
N SER A 1 -8.67 -17.91 -0.09
CA SER A 1 -8.46 -16.50 -0.46
C SER A 1 -7.00 -16.24 -0.82
N LEU A 2 -6.69 -15.12 -1.52
CA LEU A 2 -5.32 -14.70 -1.83
C LEU A 2 -4.49 -14.58 -0.55
N TYR A 3 -5.04 -13.95 0.48
CA TYR A 3 -4.35 -13.72 1.74
C TYR A 3 -3.87 -15.02 2.42
N GLN A 4 -4.59 -16.12 2.27
CA GLN A 4 -4.18 -17.42 2.80
C GLN A 4 -3.03 -18.08 2.01
N LYS A 5 -2.76 -17.61 0.80
CA LYS A 5 -1.66 -18.12 -0.05
C LYS A 5 -0.35 -17.34 0.16
N ILE A 6 -0.43 -16.15 0.73
CA ILE A 6 0.73 -15.30 1.03
C ILE A 6 1.46 -15.85 2.25
N ARG A 7 2.79 -15.85 2.20
CA ARG A 7 3.66 -16.23 3.34
C ARG A 7 3.67 -15.12 4.39
N ASN A 8 2.60 -15.05 5.16
CA ASN A 8 2.43 -14.05 6.20
C ASN A 8 2.94 -14.57 7.55
N ILE A 9 4.12 -14.09 7.95
CA ILE A 9 4.77 -14.43 9.22
C ILE A 9 4.69 -13.26 10.19
N GLN A 10 4.88 -13.52 11.47
CA GLN A 10 5.07 -12.48 12.48
C GLN A 10 6.53 -12.03 12.47
N LEU A 11 6.74 -10.72 12.40
CA LEU A 11 8.03 -10.09 12.48
C LEU A 11 8.19 -9.43 13.85
N ARG A 12 9.40 -9.50 14.39
CA ARG A 12 9.76 -8.86 15.66
C ARG A 12 10.64 -7.65 15.38
N ILE A 13 10.18 -6.49 15.77
CA ILE A 13 10.96 -5.25 15.72
C ILE A 13 11.36 -4.94 17.16
N LEU A 14 12.66 -4.94 17.44
CA LEU A 14 13.20 -4.59 18.74
C LEU A 14 13.78 -3.17 18.66
N PRO A 15 13.11 -2.16 19.24
CA PRO A 15 13.70 -0.83 19.37
C PRO A 15 14.90 -0.87 20.32
N ASP A 16 15.95 -0.08 20.07
CA ASP A 16 17.22 -0.11 20.81
C ASP A 16 17.04 0.10 22.32
N ASP A 17 16.05 0.89 22.73
CA ASP A 17 15.81 1.23 24.13
C ASP A 17 14.59 0.50 24.73
N ALA A 18 14.05 -0.51 24.05
CA ALA A 18 12.88 -1.25 24.53
C ALA A 18 13.26 -2.61 25.09
N LEU A 19 12.65 -2.94 26.25
CA LEU A 19 12.79 -4.26 26.87
C LEU A 19 11.99 -5.35 26.12
N LEU A 20 10.99 -4.94 25.34
CA LEU A 20 10.07 -5.85 24.66
C LEU A 20 10.07 -5.56 23.15
N ALA A 21 10.10 -6.63 22.36
CA ALA A 21 9.91 -6.54 20.92
C ALA A 21 8.47 -6.23 20.58
N ILE A 22 8.28 -5.43 19.54
CA ILE A 22 6.97 -5.21 18.90
C ILE A 22 6.77 -6.30 17.87
N GLU A 23 5.65 -7.02 17.97
CA GLU A 23 5.30 -8.05 16.99
C GLU A 23 4.30 -7.49 15.98
N VAL A 24 4.63 -7.57 14.71
CA VAL A 24 3.78 -7.15 13.59
C VAL A 24 3.69 -8.26 12.56
N SER A 25 2.53 -8.48 11.98
CA SER A 25 2.42 -9.40 10.84
C SER A 25 3.13 -8.81 9.63
N LYS A 26 3.78 -9.64 8.83
CA LYS A 26 4.47 -9.23 7.62
C LYS A 26 3.57 -8.43 6.67
N TYR A 27 2.33 -8.86 6.53
CA TYR A 27 1.31 -8.15 5.75
C TYR A 27 0.03 -8.00 6.56
N ASP A 28 -0.58 -6.84 6.51
CA ASP A 28 -1.90 -6.58 7.06
C ASP A 28 -2.98 -7.07 6.09
N GLN A 29 -3.98 -7.77 6.63
CA GLN A 29 -5.04 -8.35 5.80
C GLN A 29 -5.87 -7.27 5.10
N LYS A 30 -6.18 -6.16 5.78
CA LYS A 30 -6.98 -5.08 5.20
C LYS A 30 -6.22 -4.41 4.07
N VAL A 31 -4.91 -4.15 4.26
CA VAL A 31 -4.04 -3.56 3.24
C VAL A 31 -3.96 -4.44 2.00
N VAL A 32 -3.77 -5.75 2.17
CA VAL A 32 -3.69 -6.71 1.05
C VAL A 32 -5.02 -6.83 0.30
N LEU A 33 -6.14 -6.89 1.04
CA LEU A 33 -7.45 -6.99 0.41
C LEU A 33 -7.82 -5.70 -0.31
N GLU A 34 -7.54 -4.54 0.27
CA GLU A 34 -7.77 -3.24 -0.38
C GLU A 34 -6.96 -3.12 -1.68
N ALA A 35 -5.69 -3.52 -1.66
CA ALA A 35 -4.84 -3.56 -2.85
C ALA A 35 -5.44 -4.44 -3.96
N LEU A 36 -5.89 -5.64 -3.61
CA LEU A 36 -6.53 -6.56 -4.56
C LEU A 36 -7.85 -6.00 -5.09
N HIS A 37 -8.69 -5.47 -4.22
CA HIS A 37 -9.98 -4.88 -4.60
C HIS A 37 -9.79 -3.69 -5.54
N ASN A 38 -8.79 -2.84 -5.29
CA ASN A 38 -8.44 -1.75 -6.19
C ASN A 38 -8.01 -2.27 -7.57
N CYS A 39 -7.18 -3.32 -7.63
CA CYS A 39 -6.84 -3.94 -8.92
C CYS A 39 -8.08 -4.43 -9.67
N ILE A 40 -9.02 -5.11 -8.98
CA ILE A 40 -10.26 -5.62 -9.58
C ILE A 40 -11.15 -4.46 -10.06
N ALA A 41 -11.35 -3.45 -9.22
CA ALA A 41 -12.23 -2.32 -9.50
C ALA A 41 -11.73 -1.45 -10.68
N HIS A 42 -10.40 -1.33 -10.83
CA HIS A 42 -9.76 -0.45 -11.80
C HIS A 42 -9.12 -1.16 -13.00
N GLN A 43 -9.15 -2.49 -13.06
CA GLN A 43 -8.70 -3.27 -14.22
C GLN A 43 -9.35 -2.78 -15.51
N ASP A 44 -8.58 -2.59 -16.56
CA ASP A 44 -9.09 -2.38 -17.90
C ASP A 44 -9.39 -3.74 -18.56
N TYR A 45 -10.61 -4.21 -18.38
CA TYR A 45 -11.06 -5.51 -18.90
C TYR A 45 -11.12 -5.55 -20.43
N THR A 46 -11.10 -4.41 -21.12
CA THR A 46 -11.09 -4.38 -22.59
C THR A 46 -9.77 -4.86 -23.16
N ARG A 47 -8.71 -4.82 -22.37
CA ARG A 47 -7.36 -5.25 -22.78
C ARG A 47 -7.13 -6.76 -22.65
N ASN A 48 -8.07 -7.49 -22.07
CA ASN A 48 -7.96 -8.93 -21.83
C ASN A 48 -6.71 -9.37 -21.03
N GLY A 49 -6.12 -8.44 -20.27
CA GLY A 49 -4.97 -8.70 -19.42
C GLY A 49 -5.34 -9.35 -18.10
N ARG A 50 -4.34 -9.63 -17.29
CA ARG A 50 -4.48 -10.30 -16.00
C ARG A 50 -4.12 -9.33 -14.88
N ILE A 51 -4.79 -9.48 -13.73
CA ILE A 51 -4.28 -8.93 -12.49
C ILE A 51 -3.16 -9.84 -12.02
N LEU A 52 -1.99 -9.25 -11.75
CA LEU A 52 -0.83 -9.96 -11.24
C LEU A 52 -0.62 -9.62 -9.77
N VAL A 53 -0.35 -10.65 -8.98
CA VAL A 53 0.11 -10.50 -7.59
C VAL A 53 1.39 -11.30 -7.45
N VAL A 54 2.50 -10.60 -7.25
CA VAL A 54 3.83 -11.20 -7.13
C VAL A 54 4.29 -11.07 -5.69
N GLU A 55 4.57 -12.21 -5.05
CA GLU A 55 5.18 -12.25 -3.73
C GLU A 55 6.69 -12.34 -3.87
N MET A 56 7.38 -11.31 -3.40
CA MET A 56 8.83 -11.29 -3.25
C MET A 56 9.22 -11.55 -1.79
N LEU A 57 10.51 -11.62 -1.52
CA LEU A 57 11.01 -11.91 -0.17
C LEU A 57 10.56 -10.83 0.85
N ASP A 58 10.53 -9.58 0.44
CA ASP A 58 10.34 -8.39 1.27
C ASP A 58 9.10 -7.56 0.93
N ARG A 59 8.36 -7.92 -0.13
CA ARG A 59 7.24 -7.12 -0.62
C ARG A 59 6.23 -7.93 -1.43
N LEU A 60 5.03 -7.39 -1.55
CA LEU A 60 4.03 -7.80 -2.54
C LEU A 60 3.94 -6.73 -3.62
N ILE A 61 3.84 -7.17 -4.87
CA ILE A 61 3.58 -6.30 -6.02
C ILE A 61 2.22 -6.68 -6.57
N PHE A 62 1.35 -5.69 -6.70
CA PHE A 62 0.05 -5.79 -7.34
C PHE A 62 0.10 -5.02 -8.64
N GLU A 63 -0.37 -5.61 -9.73
CA GLU A 63 -0.38 -4.97 -11.03
C GLU A 63 -1.70 -5.25 -11.74
N ASN A 64 -2.28 -4.22 -12.34
CA ASN A 64 -3.47 -4.30 -13.17
C ASN A 64 -3.30 -3.51 -14.47
N GLU A 65 -3.98 -3.96 -15.52
CA GLU A 65 -4.05 -3.26 -16.80
C GLU A 65 -4.85 -1.96 -16.70
N GLY A 66 -4.42 -0.98 -17.49
CA GLY A 66 -5.01 0.36 -17.58
C GLY A 66 -4.27 1.40 -16.75
N SER A 67 -4.33 2.65 -17.17
CA SER A 67 -3.75 3.78 -16.43
C SER A 67 -4.47 4.03 -15.11
N PHE A 68 -3.85 4.79 -14.21
CA PHE A 68 -4.53 5.34 -13.05
C PHE A 68 -5.70 6.21 -13.53
N TYR A 69 -6.93 5.88 -13.11
CA TYR A 69 -8.13 6.32 -13.84
C TYR A 69 -8.51 7.79 -13.59
N GLU A 70 -8.36 8.27 -12.37
CA GLU A 70 -8.71 9.65 -11.99
C GLU A 70 -7.63 10.26 -11.09
N GLY A 71 -6.99 11.33 -11.56
CA GLY A 71 -5.94 12.02 -10.81
C GLY A 71 -4.65 11.23 -10.70
N GLN A 72 -4.00 11.34 -9.56
CA GLN A 72 -2.76 10.64 -9.22
C GLN A 72 -2.88 10.00 -7.83
N PRO A 73 -2.14 8.94 -7.50
CA PRO A 73 -2.17 8.33 -6.18
C PRO A 73 -1.96 9.33 -5.04
N ASN A 74 -1.04 10.29 -5.22
CA ASN A 74 -0.74 11.32 -4.24
C ASN A 74 -1.95 12.20 -3.87
N ASP A 75 -2.93 12.35 -4.76
CA ASP A 75 -4.14 13.11 -4.48
C ASP A 75 -5.01 12.46 -3.40
N TYR A 76 -4.87 11.15 -3.21
CA TYR A 76 -5.70 10.33 -2.31
C TYR A 76 -4.98 9.96 -1.00
N ILE A 77 -3.65 10.06 -0.96
CA ILE A 77 -2.85 9.68 0.22
C ILE A 77 -3.18 10.55 1.44
N ALA A 78 -3.57 11.81 1.24
CA ALA A 78 -3.97 12.70 2.33
C ALA A 78 -5.37 12.39 2.91
N GLY A 79 -6.16 11.51 2.26
CA GLY A 79 -7.50 11.15 2.71
C GLY A 79 -8.58 12.23 2.55
N ASN A 80 -8.31 13.28 1.78
CA ASN A 80 -9.20 14.42 1.61
C ASN A 80 -9.84 14.50 0.21
N LYS A 81 -9.58 13.52 -0.66
CA LYS A 81 -10.15 13.44 -2.00
C LYS A 81 -10.97 12.15 -2.13
N THR A 82 -12.19 12.31 -2.62
CA THR A 82 -13.07 11.20 -2.98
C THR A 82 -13.10 11.04 -4.50
N PRO A 83 -12.91 9.81 -5.02
CA PRO A 83 -13.00 9.55 -6.45
C PRO A 83 -14.45 9.84 -6.93
N ARG A 84 -14.55 10.45 -8.11
CA ARG A 84 -15.85 10.78 -8.74
C ARG A 84 -16.19 9.84 -9.89
N LYS A 85 -15.19 9.15 -10.41
CA LYS A 85 -15.32 8.29 -11.59
C LYS A 85 -14.67 6.95 -11.32
N TYR A 86 -15.30 5.91 -11.78
CA TYR A 86 -14.78 4.55 -11.75
C TYR A 86 -14.70 3.99 -13.17
N ARG A 87 -13.64 3.23 -13.46
CA ARG A 87 -13.50 2.56 -14.75
C ARG A 87 -14.63 1.54 -14.98
N ASN A 88 -14.98 0.81 -13.93
CA ASN A 88 -15.97 -0.27 -13.97
C ASN A 88 -17.12 0.01 -12.98
N PRO A 89 -18.02 0.98 -13.25
CA PRO A 89 -19.00 1.47 -12.28
C PRO A 89 -19.97 0.36 -11.78
N PHE A 90 -20.42 -0.53 -12.66
CA PHE A 90 -21.29 -1.65 -12.25
C PHE A 90 -20.58 -2.66 -11.34
N LEU A 91 -19.31 -2.95 -11.63
CA LEU A 91 -18.51 -3.84 -10.79
C LEU A 91 -18.25 -3.20 -9.42
N VAL A 92 -17.89 -1.91 -9.38
CA VAL A 92 -17.70 -1.15 -8.14
C VAL A 92 -18.97 -1.15 -7.29
N GLN A 93 -20.14 -0.95 -7.90
CA GLN A 93 -21.42 -1.02 -7.19
C GLN A 93 -21.63 -2.42 -6.57
N ALA A 94 -21.44 -3.48 -7.34
CA ALA A 94 -21.57 -4.85 -6.83
C ALA A 94 -20.59 -5.14 -5.69
N MET A 95 -19.34 -4.69 -5.81
CA MET A 95 -18.33 -4.83 -4.76
C MET A 95 -18.69 -4.06 -3.48
N THR A 96 -19.33 -2.89 -3.63
CA THR A 96 -19.82 -2.10 -2.49
C THR A 96 -20.99 -2.81 -1.79
N GLU A 97 -21.94 -3.35 -2.53
CA GLU A 97 -23.08 -4.12 -1.98
C GLU A 97 -22.60 -5.38 -1.23
N LEU A 98 -21.47 -5.95 -1.64
CA LEU A 98 -20.82 -7.08 -0.97
C LEU A 98 -19.88 -6.65 0.17
N ASN A 99 -19.82 -5.39 0.53
CA ASN A 99 -18.91 -4.81 1.52
C ASN A 99 -17.42 -5.13 1.25
N MET A 100 -17.04 -5.23 -0.02
CA MET A 100 -15.64 -5.45 -0.42
C MET A 100 -14.87 -4.15 -0.52
N ILE A 101 -15.51 -3.05 -0.90
CA ILE A 101 -14.91 -1.72 -1.04
C ILE A 101 -15.77 -0.66 -0.39
N ASP A 102 -15.11 0.42 0.04
CA ASP A 102 -15.75 1.66 0.49
C ASP A 102 -15.73 2.69 -0.64
N THR A 103 -16.87 3.34 -0.89
CA THR A 103 -17.01 4.39 -1.89
C THR A 103 -16.55 5.77 -1.41
N MET A 104 -16.17 5.91 -0.14
CA MET A 104 -15.68 7.17 0.43
C MET A 104 -14.30 7.58 -0.10
N GLY A 105 -13.58 6.67 -0.76
CA GLY A 105 -12.29 6.95 -1.38
C GLY A 105 -11.10 6.93 -0.42
N TYR A 106 -11.28 6.38 0.77
CA TYR A 106 -10.22 6.28 1.76
C TYR A 106 -9.26 5.10 1.57
N GLY A 107 -9.49 4.20 0.61
CA GLY A 107 -8.72 2.97 0.43
C GLY A 107 -7.22 3.21 0.33
N ILE A 108 -6.78 4.17 -0.50
CA ILE A 108 -5.35 4.52 -0.64
C ILE A 108 -4.80 5.08 0.68
N TYR A 109 -5.52 6.01 1.33
CA TYR A 109 -5.12 6.55 2.63
C TYR A 109 -5.01 5.46 3.69
N GLU A 110 -6.00 4.58 3.81
CA GLU A 110 -6.01 3.50 4.80
C GLU A 110 -4.89 2.47 4.57
N MET A 111 -4.53 2.17 3.32
CA MET A 111 -3.37 1.32 3.01
C MET A 111 -2.06 1.97 3.50
N HIS A 112 -1.88 3.27 3.27
CA HIS A 112 -0.71 4.01 3.72
C HIS A 112 -0.66 4.07 5.25
N LEU A 113 -1.77 4.40 5.89
CA LEU A 113 -1.89 4.43 7.33
C LEU A 113 -1.63 3.05 7.96
N GLY A 114 -2.14 1.99 7.36
CA GLY A 114 -1.90 0.61 7.77
C GLY A 114 -0.42 0.22 7.75
N GLN A 115 0.32 0.67 6.72
CA GLN A 115 1.77 0.47 6.65
C GLN A 115 2.51 1.29 7.71
N ALA A 116 2.18 2.58 7.88
CA ALA A 116 2.79 3.44 8.89
C ALA A 116 2.61 2.88 10.32
N ARG A 117 1.40 2.41 10.66
CA ARG A 117 1.08 1.79 11.96
C ARG A 117 1.87 0.51 12.24
N ARG A 118 2.43 -0.09 11.21
CA ARG A 118 3.28 -1.29 11.29
C ARG A 118 4.75 -0.96 11.17
N TYR A 119 5.09 0.33 11.12
CA TYR A 119 6.46 0.85 11.05
C TYR A 119 7.21 0.44 9.78
N PHE A 120 6.47 0.12 8.71
CA PHE A 120 7.01 -0.26 7.41
C PHE A 120 6.92 0.93 6.43
N PRO A 121 7.72 0.89 5.34
CA PRO A 121 7.58 1.87 4.27
C PRO A 121 6.15 1.92 3.74
N LEU A 122 5.71 3.11 3.37
CA LEU A 122 4.39 3.31 2.77
C LEU A 122 4.29 2.62 1.40
N PRO A 123 3.09 2.31 0.90
CA PRO A 123 2.94 1.75 -0.43
C PRO A 123 3.52 2.67 -1.51
N ASP A 124 4.10 2.08 -2.56
CA ASP A 124 4.55 2.81 -3.74
C ASP A 124 3.67 2.50 -4.94
N TYR A 125 3.47 3.50 -5.78
CA TYR A 125 2.83 3.38 -7.07
C TYR A 125 3.84 3.65 -8.18
N ASP A 126 3.99 2.71 -9.12
CA ASP A 126 4.73 2.88 -10.36
C ASP A 126 3.74 3.03 -11.51
N LEU A 127 3.72 4.22 -12.11
CA LEU A 127 2.90 4.61 -13.24
C LEU A 127 3.77 4.93 -14.47
N SER A 128 5.02 4.48 -14.49
CA SER A 128 5.95 4.72 -15.60
C SER A 128 5.48 4.10 -16.91
N ASP A 129 4.76 2.97 -16.81
CA ASP A 129 4.00 2.40 -17.92
C ASP A 129 2.57 2.93 -17.90
N ASN A 130 2.21 3.75 -18.91
CA ASN A 130 0.87 4.27 -19.06
C ASN A 130 -0.21 3.20 -19.32
N SER A 131 0.19 1.96 -19.54
CA SER A 131 -0.70 0.83 -19.81
C SER A 131 -1.04 0.01 -18.59
N SER A 132 -0.35 0.18 -17.49
CA SER A 132 -0.60 -0.55 -16.24
C SER A 132 -0.40 0.33 -15.00
N VAL A 133 -1.00 -0.10 -13.90
CA VAL A 133 -0.76 0.43 -12.55
C VAL A 133 -0.09 -0.66 -11.75
N LYS A 134 1.09 -0.36 -11.22
CA LYS A 134 1.82 -1.27 -10.34
C LYS A 134 1.94 -0.65 -8.95
N MET A 135 1.54 -1.42 -7.94
CA MET A 135 1.61 -1.01 -6.54
C MET A 135 2.46 -1.99 -5.75
N THR A 136 3.35 -1.45 -4.93
CA THR A 136 4.23 -2.22 -4.02
C THR A 136 3.79 -2.03 -2.58
N ILE A 137 3.61 -3.14 -1.85
CA ILE A 137 3.36 -3.18 -0.42
C ILE A 137 4.55 -3.86 0.25
N TYR A 138 5.23 -3.13 1.13
CA TYR A 138 6.40 -3.64 1.84
C TYR A 138 5.98 -4.55 3.00
N GLY A 139 6.70 -5.67 3.14
CA GLY A 139 6.53 -6.65 4.21
C GLY A 139 7.78 -6.79 5.08
N SER A 140 8.61 -5.77 5.14
CA SER A 140 9.81 -5.72 5.96
C SER A 140 10.22 -4.29 6.30
N VAL A 141 11.05 -4.15 7.31
CA VAL A 141 11.79 -2.93 7.58
C VAL A 141 12.80 -2.75 6.44
N VAL A 142 12.80 -1.60 5.78
CA VAL A 142 13.74 -1.24 4.71
C VAL A 142 14.85 -0.35 5.28
N ASP A 143 14.48 0.68 6.02
CA ASP A 143 15.40 1.50 6.80
C ASP A 143 15.08 1.37 8.30
N PRO A 144 15.97 0.77 9.10
CA PRO A 144 15.76 0.67 10.55
C PRO A 144 15.62 2.01 11.25
N ALA A 145 16.25 3.08 10.75
CA ALA A 145 16.15 4.42 11.35
C ALA A 145 14.73 4.98 11.18
N TYR A 146 14.11 4.79 10.02
CA TYR A 146 12.71 5.16 9.78
C TYR A 146 11.75 4.45 10.74
N SER A 147 11.83 3.11 10.79
CA SER A 147 10.96 2.32 11.66
C SER A 147 11.13 2.69 13.13
N ARG A 148 12.37 2.90 13.57
CA ARG A 148 12.69 3.33 14.94
C ARG A 148 12.07 4.69 15.24
N LEU A 149 12.18 5.64 14.33
CA LEU A 149 11.61 6.98 14.52
C LEU A 149 10.09 6.93 14.66
N LEU A 150 9.41 6.15 13.84
CA LEU A 150 7.95 5.95 13.95
C LEU A 150 7.53 5.30 15.28
N ILE A 151 8.36 4.42 15.84
CA ILE A 151 8.09 3.78 17.13
C ILE A 151 8.29 4.78 18.28
N GLN A 152 9.36 5.57 18.24
CA GLN A 152 9.73 6.48 19.33
C GLN A 152 8.90 7.77 19.35
N LYS A 153 8.49 8.27 18.17
CA LYS A 153 7.77 9.53 18.00
C LYS A 153 6.29 9.24 17.69
N THR A 154 5.48 9.17 18.72
CA THR A 154 4.03 8.90 18.62
C THR A 154 3.21 10.13 18.25
N ASP A 155 3.82 11.30 18.23
CA ASP A 155 3.21 12.61 17.95
C ASP A 155 3.50 13.15 16.54
N LEU A 156 4.09 12.32 15.66
CA LEU A 156 4.32 12.69 14.27
C LEU A 156 3.00 12.95 13.54
N SER A 157 2.95 14.07 12.84
CA SER A 157 1.83 14.36 11.93
C SER A 157 1.87 13.44 10.71
N TRP A 158 0.74 13.36 9.99
CA TRP A 158 0.69 12.57 8.75
C TRP A 158 1.68 13.08 7.70
N GLU A 159 1.82 14.40 7.61
CA GLU A 159 2.76 15.07 6.73
C GLU A 159 4.22 14.72 7.05
N ASP A 160 4.56 14.63 8.36
CA ASP A 160 5.89 14.21 8.80
C ASP A 160 6.19 12.77 8.36
N ILE A 161 5.24 11.85 8.52
CA ILE A 161 5.38 10.46 8.11
C ILE A 161 5.58 10.35 6.60
N LEU A 162 4.81 11.08 5.80
CA LEU A 162 4.97 11.14 4.35
C LEU A 162 6.35 11.65 3.94
N LEU A 163 6.85 12.68 4.62
CA LEU A 163 8.18 13.25 4.36
C LEU A 163 9.28 12.24 4.70
N LEU A 164 9.20 11.63 5.87
CA LEU A 164 10.16 10.63 6.33
C LEU A 164 10.23 9.41 5.39
N ASP A 165 9.07 8.95 4.91
CA ASP A 165 9.02 7.85 3.94
C ASP A 165 9.71 8.20 2.62
N ARG A 166 9.53 9.42 2.13
CA ARG A 166 10.25 9.92 0.94
C ARG A 166 11.76 9.99 1.16
N VAL A 167 12.19 10.45 2.33
CA VAL A 167 13.62 10.56 2.67
C VAL A 167 14.26 9.17 2.67
N GLN A 168 13.68 8.18 3.34
CA GLN A 168 14.24 6.83 3.36
C GLN A 168 14.34 6.22 1.96
N LYS A 169 13.31 6.37 1.13
CA LYS A 169 13.28 5.81 -0.23
C LYS A 169 14.31 6.47 -1.15
N ASN A 170 14.46 7.78 -1.08
CA ASN A 170 15.48 8.50 -1.85
C ASN A 170 16.91 8.12 -1.44
N TYR A 171 17.15 7.94 -0.14
CA TYR A 171 18.45 7.49 0.36
C TYR A 171 18.81 6.09 -0.15
N LEU A 172 17.86 5.18 -0.12
CA LEU A 172 18.05 3.82 -0.62
C LEU A 172 18.29 3.78 -2.14
N TYR A 173 17.55 4.59 -2.89
CA TYR A 173 17.75 4.69 -4.33
C TYR A 173 19.16 5.17 -4.70
N GLN A 174 19.70 6.16 -3.96
CA GLN A 174 21.06 6.64 -4.14
C GLN A 174 22.14 5.61 -3.77
N MET A 175 21.87 4.72 -2.82
CA MET A 175 22.81 3.65 -2.44
C MET A 175 22.85 2.48 -3.45
N MET A 176 21.85 2.36 -4.31
CA MET A 176 21.74 1.29 -5.31
C MET A 176 22.32 1.66 -6.68
N LEU A 177 22.68 2.94 -6.89
CA LEU A 177 23.35 3.47 -8.08
C LEU A 177 24.87 3.47 -7.92
#